data_60fae246c0e937d9eac5db5cde6e786b
#
_entry.id   60fae246c0e937d9eac5db5cde6e786b
#
_cell.length_a   1.000
_cell.length_b   1.000
_cell.length_c   1.000
_cell.angle_alpha   90.00
_cell.angle_beta   90.00
_cell.angle_gamma   90.00
#
_symmetry.space_group_name_H-M   'P 1'
#
loop_
_entity.id
_entity.type
_entity.pdbx_description
1 polymer ?
#
loop_
_entity_poly.entity_id
_entity_poly.type
_entity_poly.pdbx_seq_one_letter_code
_entity_poly.pdbx_strand_id
1 'polypeptide(L)'
;PNSSDDENNKKLIEELDKYKGQTIRARFHSVIALVDPTADVPKIFHGTWEGRIIFDQKGNNGFGYDPLFYIDEHECTAAELPKQEKNIHSHRAKAMKSLCDYLAECTQKIK
;
A
#
# COMPACT_ATOMS: atom_id res chain seq x y z
N PRO A 1 2.21 1.49 -20.49
CA PRO A 1 1.63 2.70 -19.89
C PRO A 1 0.16 2.90 -20.19
N ASN A 2 -0.33 2.32 -21.28
CA ASN A 2 -1.75 2.42 -21.64
C ASN A 2 -2.55 1.17 -21.29
N SER A 3 -1.95 0.25 -20.57
CA SER A 3 -2.64 -0.99 -20.17
C SER A 3 -3.63 -0.71 -19.05
N SER A 4 -4.77 -1.41 -19.09
CA SER A 4 -5.72 -1.37 -18.00
C SER A 4 -5.18 -2.15 -16.79
N ASP A 5 -5.81 -1.95 -15.64
CA ASP A 5 -5.46 -2.70 -14.43
C ASP A 5 -5.64 -4.21 -14.64
N ASP A 6 -6.68 -4.61 -15.36
CA ASP A 6 -6.90 -6.03 -15.68
C ASP A 6 -5.78 -6.61 -16.52
N GLU A 7 -5.32 -5.87 -17.53
CA GLU A 7 -4.21 -6.33 -18.37
C GLU A 7 -2.92 -6.44 -17.57
N ASN A 8 -2.64 -5.47 -16.70
CA ASN A 8 -1.48 -5.49 -15.84
C ASN A 8 -1.52 -6.67 -14.86
N ASN A 9 -2.68 -6.96 -14.30
CA ASN A 9 -2.86 -8.09 -13.38
C ASN A 9 -2.67 -9.42 -14.10
N LYS A 10 -3.19 -9.56 -15.31
CA LYS A 10 -2.98 -10.77 -16.12
C LYS A 10 -1.52 -10.97 -16.44
N LYS A 11 -0.82 -9.89 -16.79
CA LYS A 11 0.59 -9.95 -17.11
C LYS A 11 1.41 -10.37 -15.88
N LEU A 12 1.08 -9.82 -14.72
CA LEU A 12 1.74 -10.20 -13.47
C LEU A 12 1.55 -11.68 -13.17
N ILE A 13 0.33 -12.20 -13.33
CA ILE A 13 0.03 -13.61 -13.14
C ILE A 13 0.87 -14.47 -14.08
N GLU A 14 0.95 -14.09 -15.35
CA GLU A 14 1.75 -14.82 -16.34
C GLU A 14 3.21 -14.87 -15.98
N GLU A 15 3.78 -13.74 -15.56
CA GLU A 15 5.18 -13.66 -15.19
C GLU A 15 5.51 -14.45 -13.93
N LEU A 16 4.57 -14.56 -13.01
CA LEU A 16 4.76 -15.27 -11.75
C LEU A 16 4.32 -16.73 -11.80
N ASP A 17 3.79 -17.18 -12.93
CA ASP A 17 3.27 -18.55 -13.07
C ASP A 17 4.29 -19.63 -12.71
N LYS A 18 5.56 -19.39 -13.02
CA LYS A 18 6.66 -20.31 -12.68
C LYS A 18 6.86 -20.50 -11.18
N TYR A 19 6.31 -19.60 -10.38
CA TYR A 19 6.37 -19.67 -8.91
C TYR A 19 5.08 -20.20 -8.30
N LYS A 20 4.14 -20.63 -9.13
CA LYS A 20 2.86 -21.15 -8.67
C LYS A 20 3.07 -22.32 -7.72
N GLY A 21 2.34 -22.34 -6.62
CA GLY A 21 2.54 -23.33 -5.57
C GLY A 21 3.48 -22.89 -4.46
N GLN A 22 4.19 -21.78 -4.66
CA GLN A 22 5.03 -21.17 -3.64
C GLN A 22 4.32 -19.93 -3.06
N THR A 23 4.64 -19.57 -1.83
CA THR A 23 4.14 -18.33 -1.24
C THR A 23 4.97 -17.17 -1.78
N ILE A 24 4.30 -16.24 -2.45
CA ILE A 24 4.94 -15.04 -2.99
C ILE A 24 4.56 -13.86 -2.13
N ARG A 25 5.50 -13.39 -1.32
CA ARG A 25 5.26 -12.24 -0.45
C ARG A 25 5.41 -10.96 -1.23
N ALA A 26 4.58 -9.99 -0.87
CA ALA A 26 4.58 -8.69 -1.52
C ALA A 26 4.38 -7.59 -0.47
N ARG A 27 4.76 -6.38 -0.82
CA ARG A 27 4.65 -5.25 0.08
C ARG A 27 4.39 -3.98 -0.73
N PHE A 28 3.37 -3.24 -0.33
CA PHE A 28 3.16 -1.90 -0.84
C PHE A 28 3.93 -0.91 0.03
N HIS A 29 4.51 0.09 -0.60
CA HIS A 29 5.21 1.18 0.09
C HIS A 29 4.55 2.50 -0.24
N SER A 30 4.50 3.39 0.74
CA SER A 30 4.15 4.78 0.53
C SER A 30 5.20 5.64 1.23
N VAL A 31 5.64 6.70 0.57
CA VAL A 31 6.64 7.62 1.11
C VAL A 31 6.12 9.03 0.97
N ILE A 32 6.18 9.79 2.06
CA ILE A 32 5.80 11.20 2.09
C ILE A 32 7.02 11.99 2.50
N ALA A 33 7.37 13.01 1.71
CA ALA A 33 8.46 13.91 2.03
C ALA A 33 7.89 15.26 2.46
N LEU A 34 8.23 15.67 3.67
CA LEU A 34 7.86 17.01 4.16
C LEU A 34 9.05 17.94 3.96
N VAL A 35 8.85 18.98 3.17
CA VAL A 35 9.89 19.96 2.86
C VAL A 35 9.66 21.20 3.71
N ASP A 36 10.66 21.56 4.51
CA ASP A 36 10.66 22.78 5.31
C ASP A 36 11.72 23.72 4.70
N PRO A 37 11.33 24.92 4.24
CA PRO A 37 12.29 25.85 3.63
C PRO A 37 13.45 26.25 4.55
N THR A 38 13.30 26.08 5.86
CA THR A 38 14.33 26.42 6.83
C THR A 38 15.25 25.26 7.21
N ALA A 39 14.94 24.05 6.70
CA ALA A 39 15.71 22.85 6.98
C ALA A 39 16.48 22.42 5.74
N ASP A 40 17.69 21.88 5.95
CA ASP A 40 18.55 21.43 4.84
C ASP A 40 18.09 20.13 4.21
N VAL A 41 17.37 19.28 4.95
CA VAL A 41 17.00 17.96 4.52
C VAL A 41 15.52 17.74 4.76
N PRO A 42 14.78 17.19 3.79
CA PRO A 42 13.36 16.89 4.00
C PRO A 42 13.19 15.75 5.02
N LYS A 43 12.07 15.76 5.71
CA LYS A 43 11.67 14.66 6.57
C LYS A 43 10.90 13.64 5.75
N ILE A 44 11.21 12.37 5.95
CA ILE A 44 10.61 11.28 5.18
C ILE A 44 9.76 10.41 6.10
N PHE A 45 8.56 10.12 5.66
CA PHE A 45 7.62 9.25 6.38
C PHE A 45 7.26 8.07 5.51
N HIS A 46 7.28 6.88 6.09
CA HIS A 46 7.02 5.64 5.39
C HIS A 46 5.76 4.97 5.91
N GLY A 47 5.05 4.32 5.01
CA GLY A 47 4.05 3.34 5.36
C GLY A 47 4.24 2.10 4.52
N THR A 48 4.08 0.93 5.12
CA THR A 48 4.17 -0.33 4.38
C THR A 48 2.95 -1.19 4.70
N TRP A 49 2.56 -1.99 3.73
CA TRP A 49 1.45 -2.92 3.88
C TRP A 49 1.87 -4.26 3.30
N GLU A 50 2.03 -5.24 4.15
CA GLU A 50 2.53 -6.55 3.75
C GLU A 50 1.39 -7.51 3.46
N GLY A 51 1.62 -8.38 2.49
CA GLY A 51 0.67 -9.40 2.10
C GLY A 51 1.35 -10.42 1.20
N ARG A 52 0.56 -11.09 0.40
CA ARG A 52 1.08 -12.07 -0.56
C ARG A 52 0.27 -12.02 -1.84
N ILE A 53 0.89 -12.49 -2.91
CA ILE A 53 0.23 -12.52 -4.22
C ILE A 53 -0.57 -13.81 -4.36
N ILE A 54 -1.80 -13.70 -4.79
CA ILE A 54 -2.63 -14.85 -5.17
C ILE A 54 -2.87 -14.78 -6.68
N PHE A 55 -3.17 -15.93 -7.28
CA PHE A 55 -3.32 -16.00 -8.74
C PHE A 55 -4.76 -15.82 -9.23
N ASP A 56 -5.73 -15.90 -8.33
CA ASP A 56 -7.13 -15.65 -8.64
C ASP A 56 -7.50 -14.25 -8.17
N GLN A 57 -7.91 -13.40 -9.12
CA GLN A 57 -8.33 -12.04 -8.77
C GLN A 57 -9.64 -12.07 -8.01
N LYS A 58 -9.70 -11.36 -6.88
CA LYS A 58 -10.89 -11.28 -6.05
C LYS A 58 -11.14 -9.84 -5.60
N GLY A 59 -12.39 -9.42 -5.71
CA GLY A 59 -12.83 -8.12 -5.23
C GLY A 59 -12.84 -7.06 -6.33
N ASN A 60 -13.61 -6.02 -6.09
CA ASN A 60 -13.82 -4.92 -7.03
C ASN A 60 -13.43 -3.56 -6.46
N ASN A 61 -13.07 -3.50 -5.17
CA ASN A 61 -12.71 -2.24 -4.53
C ASN A 61 -11.22 -1.99 -4.71
N GLY A 62 -10.87 -0.75 -5.01
CA GLY A 62 -9.47 -0.39 -5.16
C GLY A 62 -9.02 -0.37 -6.62
N PHE A 63 -7.71 -0.42 -6.82
CA PHE A 63 -7.11 -0.26 -8.14
C PHE A 63 -5.76 -0.99 -8.20
N GLY A 64 -5.19 -1.06 -9.40
CA GLY A 64 -3.90 -1.70 -9.62
C GLY A 64 -3.92 -3.18 -9.28
N TYR A 65 -2.99 -3.61 -8.44
CA TYR A 65 -2.84 -5.02 -8.08
C TYR A 65 -3.67 -5.45 -6.88
N ASP A 66 -4.55 -4.59 -6.37
CA ASP A 66 -5.37 -4.89 -5.20
C ASP A 66 -6.11 -6.25 -5.28
N PRO A 67 -6.67 -6.65 -6.43
CA PRO A 67 -7.35 -7.96 -6.50
C PRO A 67 -6.43 -9.17 -6.33
N LEU A 68 -5.12 -8.98 -6.45
CA LEU A 68 -4.13 -10.05 -6.30
C LEU A 68 -3.37 -9.97 -4.98
N PHE A 69 -3.53 -8.89 -4.23
CA PHE A 69 -2.83 -8.67 -2.98
C PHE A 69 -3.66 -9.19 -1.81
N TYR A 70 -3.31 -10.38 -1.33
CA TYR A 70 -4.02 -11.03 -0.24
C TYR A 70 -3.43 -10.65 1.10
N ILE A 71 -4.29 -10.26 2.02
CA ILE A 71 -3.89 -9.81 3.35
C ILE A 71 -4.29 -10.87 4.37
N ASP A 72 -3.32 -11.60 4.90
CA ASP A 72 -3.58 -12.72 5.81
C ASP A 72 -4.33 -12.28 7.08
N GLU A 73 -4.03 -11.09 7.60
CA GLU A 73 -4.69 -10.57 8.80
C GLU A 73 -6.20 -10.39 8.62
N HIS A 74 -6.62 -10.09 7.41
CA HIS A 74 -8.03 -9.84 7.08
C HIS A 74 -8.68 -10.97 6.32
N GLU A 75 -7.91 -11.99 5.94
CA GLU A 75 -8.37 -13.17 5.19
C GLU A 75 -9.08 -12.80 3.88
N CYS A 76 -8.61 -11.76 3.22
CA CYS A 76 -9.16 -11.30 1.94
C CYS A 76 -8.12 -10.47 1.18
N THR A 77 -8.42 -10.16 -0.09
CA THR A 77 -7.56 -9.28 -0.88
C THR A 77 -7.82 -7.82 -0.54
N ALA A 78 -6.88 -6.95 -0.93
CA ALA A 78 -7.05 -5.52 -0.76
C ALA A 78 -8.29 -5.00 -1.51
N ALA A 79 -8.62 -5.63 -2.64
CA ALA A 79 -9.82 -5.26 -3.42
C ALA A 79 -11.12 -5.69 -2.75
N GLU A 80 -11.07 -6.63 -1.82
CA GLU A 80 -12.23 -7.10 -1.06
C GLU A 80 -12.45 -6.31 0.23
N LEU A 81 -11.43 -5.56 0.68
CA LEU A 81 -11.56 -4.77 1.90
C LEU A 81 -12.47 -3.55 1.68
N PRO A 82 -13.34 -3.24 2.65
CA PRO A 82 -14.06 -1.97 2.63
C PRO A 82 -13.09 -0.79 2.65
N LYS A 83 -13.49 0.30 2.02
CA LYS A 83 -12.68 1.51 1.94
C LYS A 83 -12.25 2.02 3.33
N GLN A 84 -13.14 1.90 4.31
CA GLN A 84 -12.86 2.32 5.68
C GLN A 84 -11.69 1.55 6.30
N GLU A 85 -11.64 0.24 6.05
CA GLU A 85 -10.54 -0.59 6.56
C GLU A 85 -9.23 -0.25 5.85
N LYS A 86 -9.27 0.00 4.55
CA LYS A 86 -8.09 0.42 3.79
C LYS A 86 -7.53 1.74 4.31
N ASN A 87 -8.40 2.66 4.72
CA ASN A 87 -7.98 3.95 5.24
C ASN A 87 -7.23 3.84 6.58
N ILE A 88 -7.36 2.72 7.27
CA ILE A 88 -6.66 2.49 8.54
C ILE A 88 -5.36 1.71 8.32
N HIS A 89 -5.40 0.69 7.46
CA HIS A 89 -4.32 -0.30 7.37
C HIS A 89 -3.41 -0.17 6.15
N SER A 90 -3.81 0.60 5.14
CA SER A 90 -3.02 0.69 3.91
C SER A 90 -1.67 1.37 4.15
N HIS A 91 -0.75 1.15 3.22
CA HIS A 91 0.56 1.79 3.25
C HIS A 91 0.47 3.31 3.24
N ARG A 92 -0.51 3.87 2.49
CA ARG A 92 -0.75 5.31 2.44
C ARG A 92 -1.26 5.84 3.77
N ALA A 93 -2.19 5.12 4.40
CA ALA A 93 -2.73 5.51 5.69
C ALA A 93 -1.64 5.53 6.76
N LYS A 94 -0.77 4.53 6.74
CA LYS A 94 0.33 4.45 7.70
C LYS A 94 1.33 5.60 7.55
N ALA A 95 1.70 5.93 6.30
CA ALA A 95 2.61 7.04 6.04
C ALA A 95 1.99 8.38 6.47
N MET A 96 0.70 8.57 6.16
CA MET A 96 -0.03 9.78 6.53
C MET A 96 -0.16 9.93 8.04
N LYS A 97 -0.39 8.82 8.75
CA LYS A 97 -0.47 8.84 10.21
C LYS A 97 0.86 9.29 10.83
N SER A 98 1.97 8.77 10.30
CA SER A 98 3.30 9.16 10.78
C SER A 98 3.54 10.65 10.58
N LEU A 99 3.15 11.19 9.43
CA LEU A 99 3.26 12.62 9.17
C LEU A 99 2.40 13.43 10.13
N CYS A 100 1.16 13.03 10.34
CA CYS A 100 0.24 13.74 11.23
C CYS A 100 0.74 13.74 12.68
N ASP A 101 1.27 12.61 13.15
CA ASP A 101 1.84 12.49 14.49
C ASP A 101 3.02 13.45 14.66
N TYR A 102 3.88 13.55 13.64
CA TYR A 102 5.01 14.46 13.67
C TYR A 102 4.55 15.92 13.74
N LEU A 103 3.56 16.30 12.93
CA LEU A 103 3.02 17.67 12.91
C LEU A 103 2.37 18.02 14.23
N ALA A 104 1.69 17.08 14.87
CA ALA A 104 1.09 17.30 16.19
C ALA A 104 2.17 17.60 17.25
N GLU A 105 3.28 16.85 17.21
CA GLU A 105 4.41 17.09 18.11
C GLU A 105 5.02 18.47 17.89
N CYS A 106 5.20 18.87 16.63
CA CYS A 106 5.73 20.18 16.29
C CYS A 106 4.84 21.32 16.81
N THR A 107 3.52 21.14 16.69
CA THR A 107 2.56 22.12 17.17
C THR A 107 2.63 22.28 18.69
N GLN A 108 2.78 21.18 19.40
CA GLN A 108 2.93 21.22 20.86
C GLN A 108 4.20 21.92 21.30
N LYS A 109 5.28 21.73 20.56
CA LYS A 109 6.59 22.37 20.89
C LYS A 109 6.59 23.88 20.68
N ILE A 110 5.75 24.37 19.77
CA ILE A 110 5.66 25.80 19.48
C ILE A 110 4.95 26.57 20.60
N LYS A 111 4.13 25.88 21.35
CA LYS A 111 3.48 26.48 22.52
C LYS A 111 4.48 26.62 23.66
#